data_d73c28b94b00dd32c34eb5a11bf8df1b
#
_entry.id   d73c28b94b00dd32c34eb5a11bf8df1b
#
_cell.length_a   1.000
_cell.length_b   1.000
_cell.length_c   1.000
_cell.angle_alpha   90.00
_cell.angle_beta   90.00
_cell.angle_gamma   90.00
#
_symmetry.space_group_name_H-M   'P 1'
#
loop_
_entity.id
_entity.type
_entity.pdbx_description
1 polymer ?
#
loop_
_entity_poly.entity_id
_entity_poly.type
_entity_poly.pdbx_seq_one_letter_code
_entity_poly.pdbx_strand_id
1 'polypeptide(L)'
;MCSSDLGVVGLGKIGSHVATIAKAMGMKLLAYDPFISQERANQLGCILVDLDFLFAESDYISLHLPKTPETNHLIGGEAIAKMKPTVRIINCSRGGIIDEEALVEALTAGKIAGSALDVFEQEPLGESKLRELKNVILTPHLGASTAEAQVNVAIDVAEQIRDVLLGLPARSAVNIPGLTPAVMEKLRPYLQLAETLGNLVGQLAGGRIECLTVRLQGELASQETKPIVVASIKGLLSQALRERVNYVNAEIEAKERGIRIIETRDASARDYAGSLHLEARGSMGEHAVTGTLLGNGEIRITDLDGFPINVPPTNYMLFTLHRDMPGIIGRIGVLLGQSNVNIASMQVGRKILRGDAVMALSLDDPLPEGLLNEVRQIEGIRDAYIVRL
;
A
#
# COMPACT_ATOMS: atom_id res chain seq x y z
N MET A 1 1.50 -15.77 45.81
CA MET A 1 2.15 -15.93 44.48
C MET A 1 3.05 -14.73 44.29
N CYS A 2 4.36 -14.93 44.15
CA CYS A 2 5.26 -13.83 43.84
C CYS A 2 4.91 -13.30 42.48
N SER A 3 4.49 -12.04 42.38
CA SER A 3 4.26 -11.38 41.10
C SER A 3 5.62 -11.07 40.49
N SER A 4 6.00 -11.79 39.44
CA SER A 4 7.19 -11.42 38.68
C SER A 4 6.82 -10.35 37.65
N ASP A 5 7.66 -9.34 37.48
CA ASP A 5 7.47 -8.25 36.57
C ASP A 5 8.12 -8.56 35.20
N LEU A 6 7.34 -8.51 34.12
CA LEU A 6 7.85 -8.70 32.76
C LEU A 6 7.96 -7.36 32.04
N GLY A 7 9.17 -7.01 31.65
CA GLY A 7 9.46 -5.92 30.71
C GLY A 7 9.35 -6.41 29.27
N VAL A 8 8.43 -5.83 28.50
CA VAL A 8 8.25 -6.10 27.07
C VAL A 8 8.81 -4.94 26.26
N VAL A 9 9.85 -5.18 25.50
CA VAL A 9 10.48 -4.15 24.67
C VAL A 9 10.01 -4.34 23.23
N GLY A 10 9.07 -3.48 22.81
CA GLY A 10 8.33 -3.57 21.53
C GLY A 10 6.97 -4.25 21.69
N LEU A 11 5.87 -3.51 21.46
CA LEU A 11 4.50 -3.98 21.51
C LEU A 11 3.87 -4.19 20.10
N GLY A 12 4.69 -4.58 19.13
CA GLY A 12 4.24 -5.03 17.80
C GLY A 12 3.37 -6.31 17.89
N LYS A 13 3.18 -7.00 16.79
CA LYS A 13 2.32 -8.22 16.72
C LYS A 13 2.73 -9.27 17.75
N ILE A 14 4.03 -9.59 17.85
CA ILE A 14 4.53 -10.64 18.76
C ILE A 14 4.53 -10.15 20.20
N GLY A 15 5.10 -8.96 20.47
CA GLY A 15 5.16 -8.41 21.85
C GLY A 15 3.77 -8.23 22.47
N SER A 16 2.78 -7.78 21.71
CA SER A 16 1.38 -7.71 22.18
C SER A 16 0.81 -9.07 22.54
N HIS A 17 1.15 -10.11 21.76
CA HIS A 17 0.70 -11.48 22.05
C HIS A 17 1.36 -12.04 23.32
N VAL A 18 2.67 -11.84 23.46
CA VAL A 18 3.42 -12.21 24.69
C VAL A 18 2.86 -11.49 25.91
N ALA A 19 2.59 -10.18 25.81
CA ALA A 19 1.98 -9.41 26.88
C ALA A 19 0.61 -9.98 27.29
N THR A 20 -0.24 -10.33 26.31
CA THR A 20 -1.56 -10.93 26.57
C THR A 20 -1.46 -12.25 27.35
N ILE A 21 -0.53 -13.13 26.95
CA ILE A 21 -0.30 -14.41 27.63
C ILE A 21 0.25 -14.18 29.04
N ALA A 22 1.26 -13.34 29.20
CA ALA A 22 1.89 -13.05 30.49
C ALA A 22 0.89 -12.42 31.48
N LYS A 23 0.00 -11.56 31.01
CA LYS A 23 -1.11 -11.02 31.80
C LYS A 23 -2.04 -12.13 32.31
N ALA A 24 -2.39 -13.09 31.43
CA ALA A 24 -3.22 -14.22 31.84
C ALA A 24 -2.54 -15.13 32.87
N MET A 25 -1.19 -15.15 32.90
CA MET A 25 -0.39 -15.82 33.91
C MET A 25 -0.26 -15.03 35.21
N GLY A 26 -0.82 -13.81 35.30
CA GLY A 26 -0.82 -12.97 36.49
C GLY A 26 0.46 -12.15 36.68
N MET A 27 1.28 -11.96 35.63
CA MET A 27 2.46 -11.10 35.68
C MET A 27 2.06 -9.62 35.60
N LYS A 28 2.84 -8.75 36.24
CA LYS A 28 2.79 -7.32 35.98
C LYS A 28 3.59 -7.02 34.72
N LEU A 29 3.06 -6.14 33.87
CA LEU A 29 3.61 -5.85 32.56
C LEU A 29 4.10 -4.41 32.48
N LEU A 30 5.40 -4.23 32.32
CA LEU A 30 6.03 -2.98 31.92
C LEU A 30 6.31 -3.07 30.42
N ALA A 31 6.12 -1.99 29.68
CA ALA A 31 6.38 -1.99 28.26
C ALA A 31 7.06 -0.71 27.79
N TYR A 32 7.94 -0.85 26.83
CA TYR A 32 8.52 0.24 26.08
C TYR A 32 8.24 0.06 24.59
N ASP A 33 7.60 1.05 23.97
CA ASP A 33 7.41 1.13 22.52
C ASP A 33 7.20 2.61 22.15
N PRO A 34 8.08 3.22 21.32
CA PRO A 34 7.98 4.64 20.98
C PRO A 34 6.85 4.98 20.02
N PHE A 35 6.18 3.96 19.44
CA PHE A 35 5.16 4.15 18.39
C PHE A 35 3.76 3.79 18.85
N ILE A 36 3.57 3.28 20.06
CA ILE A 36 2.26 2.84 20.56
C ILE A 36 1.62 3.91 21.46
N SER A 37 0.29 4.04 21.37
CA SER A 37 -0.43 4.96 22.28
C SER A 37 -0.61 4.36 23.68
N GLN A 38 -0.73 5.24 24.68
CA GLN A 38 -1.04 4.84 26.05
C GLN A 38 -2.34 4.04 26.13
N GLU A 39 -3.35 4.41 25.34
CA GLU A 39 -4.63 3.72 25.29
C GLU A 39 -4.46 2.26 24.84
N ARG A 40 -3.66 2.04 23.79
CA ARG A 40 -3.38 0.71 23.29
C ARG A 40 -2.61 -0.15 24.28
N ALA A 41 -1.62 0.41 24.96
CA ALA A 41 -0.89 -0.29 26.02
C ALA A 41 -1.81 -0.68 27.18
N ASN A 42 -2.71 0.22 27.61
CA ASN A 42 -3.69 -0.04 28.64
C ASN A 42 -4.64 -1.18 28.29
N GLN A 43 -5.08 -1.27 27.01
CA GLN A 43 -5.92 -2.40 26.52
C GLN A 43 -5.19 -3.73 26.67
N LEU A 44 -3.87 -3.76 26.44
CA LEU A 44 -3.02 -4.93 26.64
C LEU A 44 -2.73 -5.21 28.13
N GLY A 45 -3.03 -4.25 29.00
CA GLY A 45 -2.73 -4.32 30.42
C GLY A 45 -1.27 -4.04 30.77
N CYS A 46 -0.57 -3.32 29.88
CA CYS A 46 0.81 -2.89 30.06
C CYS A 46 0.86 -1.47 30.59
N ILE A 47 1.85 -1.19 31.43
CA ILE A 47 2.23 0.16 31.86
C ILE A 47 3.36 0.62 30.95
N LEU A 48 3.13 1.66 30.13
CA LEU A 48 4.20 2.26 29.32
C LEU A 48 5.17 3.02 30.23
N VAL A 49 6.46 2.72 30.06
CA VAL A 49 7.54 3.31 30.82
C VAL A 49 8.74 3.60 29.89
N ASP A 50 9.70 4.37 30.35
CA ASP A 50 10.99 4.48 29.67
C ASP A 50 11.84 3.21 29.85
N LEU A 51 12.89 3.09 29.02
CA LEU A 51 13.75 1.91 29.03
C LEU A 51 14.51 1.76 30.40
N ASP A 52 14.94 2.85 30.99
CA ASP A 52 15.71 2.81 32.21
C ASP A 52 14.88 2.27 33.38
N PHE A 53 13.63 2.73 33.47
CA PHE A 53 12.68 2.21 34.45
C PHE A 53 12.34 0.73 34.19
N LEU A 54 12.12 0.37 32.92
CA LEU A 54 11.85 -1.01 32.53
C LEU A 54 13.00 -1.93 32.94
N PHE A 55 14.25 -1.52 32.71
CA PHE A 55 15.43 -2.32 33.05
C PHE A 55 15.56 -2.47 34.58
N ALA A 56 15.33 -1.41 35.36
CA ALA A 56 15.47 -1.42 36.80
C ALA A 56 14.40 -2.28 37.51
N GLU A 57 13.19 -2.34 36.97
CA GLU A 57 12.05 -2.94 37.68
C GLU A 57 11.67 -4.34 37.18
N SER A 58 12.17 -4.77 36.01
CA SER A 58 11.82 -6.06 35.45
C SER A 58 12.58 -7.24 36.07
N ASP A 59 11.88 -8.35 36.28
CA ASP A 59 12.46 -9.66 36.64
C ASP A 59 12.78 -10.48 35.38
N TYR A 60 11.98 -10.28 34.31
CA TYR A 60 12.18 -10.82 32.97
C TYR A 60 12.10 -9.69 31.95
N ILE A 61 12.96 -9.71 30.95
CA ILE A 61 12.91 -8.78 29.81
C ILE A 61 12.81 -9.57 28.53
N SER A 62 11.75 -9.31 27.74
CA SER A 62 11.54 -9.96 26.45
C SER A 62 11.60 -8.93 25.32
N LEU A 63 12.46 -9.21 24.32
CA LEU A 63 12.73 -8.30 23.21
C LEU A 63 11.91 -8.68 21.98
N HIS A 64 11.20 -7.70 21.39
CA HIS A 64 10.33 -7.86 20.22
C HIS A 64 10.51 -6.70 19.24
N LEU A 65 11.76 -6.35 18.95
CA LEU A 65 12.16 -5.23 18.10
C LEU A 65 12.74 -5.73 16.77
N PRO A 66 12.60 -4.96 15.68
CA PRO A 66 13.44 -5.15 14.49
C PRO A 66 14.87 -4.69 14.79
N LYS A 67 15.86 -5.22 14.04
CA LYS A 67 17.23 -4.68 14.05
C LYS A 67 17.27 -3.43 13.18
N THR A 68 17.56 -2.29 13.79
CA THR A 68 17.77 -0.99 13.14
C THR A 68 19.04 -0.35 13.72
N PRO A 69 19.56 0.75 13.16
CA PRO A 69 20.67 1.49 13.78
C PRO A 69 20.39 1.87 15.23
N GLU A 70 19.15 2.24 15.58
CA GLU A 70 18.73 2.69 16.90
C GLU A 70 18.56 1.53 17.89
N THR A 71 18.26 0.33 17.43
CA THR A 71 18.07 -0.86 18.27
C THR A 71 19.30 -1.76 18.32
N ASN A 72 20.32 -1.47 17.52
CA ASN A 72 21.57 -2.20 17.54
C ASN A 72 22.29 -1.99 18.87
N HIS A 73 22.63 -3.09 19.56
CA HIS A 73 23.24 -3.09 20.89
C HIS A 73 22.45 -2.27 21.95
N LEU A 74 21.11 -2.23 21.79
CA LEU A 74 20.23 -1.57 22.76
C LEU A 74 20.43 -2.13 24.18
N ILE A 75 20.71 -3.42 24.29
CA ILE A 75 21.08 -4.10 25.54
C ILE A 75 22.59 -4.27 25.54
N GLY A 76 23.31 -3.19 25.85
CA GLY A 76 24.75 -3.19 26.08
C GLY A 76 25.09 -3.11 27.56
N GLY A 77 26.39 -2.92 27.89
CA GLY A 77 26.88 -2.87 29.24
C GLY A 77 26.20 -1.83 30.13
N GLU A 78 25.89 -0.65 29.61
CA GLU A 78 25.19 0.41 30.35
C GLU A 78 23.73 0.02 30.69
N ALA A 79 23.03 -0.60 29.76
CA ALA A 79 21.68 -1.10 30.00
C ALA A 79 21.66 -2.21 31.05
N ILE A 80 22.59 -3.16 30.95
CA ILE A 80 22.73 -4.28 31.87
C ILE A 80 23.07 -3.77 33.29
N ALA A 81 23.88 -2.72 33.41
CA ALA A 81 24.23 -2.15 34.70
C ALA A 81 23.05 -1.57 35.50
N LYS A 82 21.93 -1.24 34.81
CA LYS A 82 20.67 -0.74 35.40
C LYS A 82 19.73 -1.86 35.84
N MET A 83 19.98 -3.10 35.43
CA MET A 83 19.10 -4.24 35.65
C MET A 83 19.27 -4.86 37.04
N LYS A 84 18.22 -5.59 37.47
CA LYS A 84 18.26 -6.39 38.68
C LYS A 84 19.28 -7.54 38.56
N PRO A 85 20.02 -7.92 39.59
CA PRO A 85 20.88 -9.11 39.54
C PRO A 85 20.12 -10.42 39.29
N THR A 86 18.83 -10.42 39.54
CA THR A 86 17.94 -11.58 39.34
C THR A 86 17.30 -11.63 37.93
N VAL A 87 17.52 -10.60 37.12
CA VAL A 87 16.86 -10.49 35.80
C VAL A 87 17.27 -11.61 34.86
N ARG A 88 16.32 -11.99 33.98
CA ARG A 88 16.56 -12.87 32.85
C ARG A 88 16.16 -12.19 31.58
N ILE A 89 17.02 -12.21 30.57
CA ILE A 89 16.81 -11.56 29.26
C ILE A 89 16.47 -12.61 28.22
N ILE A 90 15.39 -12.40 27.48
CA ILE A 90 14.92 -13.30 26.43
C ILE A 90 14.96 -12.56 25.08
N ASN A 91 15.66 -13.13 24.10
CA ASN A 91 15.67 -12.61 22.73
C ASN A 91 15.36 -13.71 21.71
N CYS A 92 14.13 -13.67 21.20
CA CYS A 92 13.66 -14.47 20.06
C CYS A 92 13.26 -13.55 18.89
N SER A 93 13.83 -12.34 18.81
CA SER A 93 13.48 -11.37 17.76
C SER A 93 14.54 -11.25 16.68
N ARG A 94 15.65 -10.55 16.95
CA ARG A 94 16.75 -10.38 16.00
C ARG A 94 18.09 -10.37 16.74
N GLY A 95 19.14 -10.94 16.11
CA GLY A 95 20.52 -10.83 16.57
C GLY A 95 21.05 -9.41 16.47
N GLY A 96 21.98 -9.03 17.37
CA GLY A 96 22.58 -7.71 17.42
C GLY A 96 21.76 -6.64 18.16
N ILE A 97 20.58 -6.97 18.71
CA ILE A 97 19.88 -6.10 19.67
C ILE A 97 20.56 -6.14 21.03
N ILE A 98 21.10 -7.28 21.37
CA ILE A 98 21.96 -7.46 22.55
C ILE A 98 23.41 -7.44 22.07
N ASP A 99 24.27 -6.71 22.78
CA ASP A 99 25.72 -6.82 22.66
C ASP A 99 26.14 -8.14 23.33
N GLU A 100 26.55 -9.13 22.53
CA GLU A 100 26.88 -10.45 23.04
C GLU A 100 28.13 -10.48 23.92
N GLU A 101 29.10 -9.59 23.68
CA GLU A 101 30.29 -9.50 24.51
C GLU A 101 29.92 -8.95 25.90
N ALA A 102 29.16 -7.87 25.97
CA ALA A 102 28.67 -7.30 27.21
C ALA A 102 27.77 -8.29 27.97
N LEU A 103 26.96 -9.07 27.28
CA LEU A 103 26.13 -10.10 27.88
C LEU A 103 26.99 -11.23 28.51
N VAL A 104 28.01 -11.71 27.81
CA VAL A 104 28.92 -12.73 28.28
C VAL A 104 29.65 -12.26 29.58
N GLU A 105 30.15 -11.02 29.58
CA GLU A 105 30.77 -10.43 30.73
C GLU A 105 29.83 -10.34 31.94
N ALA A 106 28.59 -9.89 31.70
CA ALA A 106 27.61 -9.74 32.77
C ALA A 106 27.18 -11.08 33.38
N LEU A 107 26.96 -12.10 32.52
CA LEU A 107 26.60 -13.44 32.95
C LEU A 107 27.72 -14.16 33.69
N THR A 108 28.96 -13.97 33.23
CA THR A 108 30.15 -14.53 33.88
C THR A 108 30.39 -13.88 35.27
N ALA A 109 30.19 -12.57 35.34
CA ALA A 109 30.32 -11.82 36.59
C ALA A 109 29.14 -11.97 37.55
N GLY A 110 28.06 -12.67 37.15
CA GLY A 110 26.84 -12.80 37.95
C GLY A 110 26.05 -11.51 38.12
N LYS A 111 26.25 -10.53 37.24
CA LYS A 111 25.49 -9.26 37.23
C LYS A 111 24.02 -9.44 36.90
N ILE A 112 23.70 -10.48 36.12
CA ILE A 112 22.34 -10.90 35.78
C ILE A 112 22.21 -12.42 35.96
N ALA A 113 21.01 -12.89 36.21
CA ALA A 113 20.76 -14.30 36.52
C ALA A 113 20.86 -15.25 35.35
N GLY A 114 20.49 -14.79 34.14
CA GLY A 114 20.53 -15.66 32.99
C GLY A 114 20.00 -15.00 31.71
N SER A 115 20.09 -15.73 30.59
CA SER A 115 19.57 -15.32 29.32
C SER A 115 19.03 -16.52 28.50
N ALA A 116 18.09 -16.27 27.59
CA ALA A 116 17.61 -17.21 26.58
C ALA A 116 17.66 -16.56 25.20
N LEU A 117 18.45 -17.12 24.29
CA LEU A 117 18.69 -16.54 22.98
C LEU A 117 18.33 -17.56 21.88
N ASP A 118 17.47 -17.16 20.97
CA ASP A 118 17.15 -17.91 19.74
C ASP A 118 17.82 -17.28 18.51
N VAL A 119 18.41 -16.08 18.66
CA VAL A 119 19.02 -15.28 17.60
C VAL A 119 20.35 -14.69 18.06
N PHE A 120 21.27 -14.50 17.08
CA PHE A 120 22.67 -14.13 17.36
C PHE A 120 23.15 -13.04 16.39
N GLU A 121 24.23 -12.34 16.77
CA GLU A 121 24.88 -11.35 15.90
C GLU A 121 25.39 -11.98 14.61
N GLN A 122 25.91 -13.19 14.71
CA GLN A 122 26.29 -14.03 13.56
C GLN A 122 25.52 -15.34 13.62
N GLU A 123 24.79 -15.65 12.57
CA GLU A 123 24.04 -16.89 12.43
C GLU A 123 24.56 -17.71 11.24
N PRO A 124 24.76 -19.04 11.41
CA PRO A 124 24.63 -19.79 12.65
C PRO A 124 25.70 -19.41 13.70
N LEU A 125 25.36 -19.54 15.00
CA LEU A 125 26.30 -19.27 16.10
C LEU A 125 27.52 -20.19 15.98
N GLY A 126 28.66 -19.62 15.67
CA GLY A 126 29.95 -20.31 15.59
C GLY A 126 30.53 -20.66 16.96
N GLU A 127 31.85 -20.56 17.11
CA GLU A 127 32.51 -20.60 18.40
C GLU A 127 32.15 -19.35 19.20
N SER A 128 31.57 -19.53 20.38
CA SER A 128 31.11 -18.44 21.22
C SER A 128 31.23 -18.83 22.71
N LYS A 129 31.68 -17.90 23.53
CA LYS A 129 31.71 -18.05 25.00
C LYS A 129 30.33 -18.29 25.62
N LEU A 130 29.25 -17.87 24.91
CA LEU A 130 27.86 -18.13 25.33
C LEU A 130 27.59 -19.64 25.50
N ARG A 131 28.24 -20.51 24.71
CA ARG A 131 28.07 -21.96 24.79
C ARG A 131 28.66 -22.59 26.03
N GLU A 132 29.58 -21.89 26.70
CA GLU A 132 30.25 -22.37 27.88
C GLU A 132 29.52 -21.99 29.19
N LEU A 133 28.58 -21.07 29.11
CA LEU A 133 27.82 -20.54 30.23
C LEU A 133 26.67 -21.48 30.63
N LYS A 134 26.54 -21.77 31.93
CA LYS A 134 25.47 -22.65 32.45
C LYS A 134 24.12 -21.96 32.65
N ASN A 135 24.13 -20.63 32.68
CA ASN A 135 22.97 -19.77 32.92
C ASN A 135 22.42 -19.16 31.62
N VAL A 136 22.72 -19.79 30.46
CA VAL A 136 22.21 -19.38 29.14
C VAL A 136 21.52 -20.58 28.47
N ILE A 137 20.38 -20.31 27.85
CA ILE A 137 19.69 -21.22 26.95
C ILE A 137 19.91 -20.70 25.54
N LEU A 138 20.41 -21.55 24.64
CA LEU A 138 20.65 -21.21 23.24
C LEU A 138 19.86 -22.15 22.35
N THR A 139 19.13 -21.60 21.37
CA THR A 139 18.41 -22.35 20.35
C THR A 139 18.81 -21.83 18.96
N PRO A 140 18.86 -22.69 17.91
CA PRO A 140 19.39 -22.31 16.61
C PRO A 140 18.32 -21.64 15.71
N HIS A 141 17.76 -20.51 16.12
CA HIS A 141 16.74 -19.72 15.42
C HIS A 141 15.50 -20.55 15.08
N LEU A 142 14.84 -21.08 16.12
CA LEU A 142 13.69 -21.98 16.00
C LEU A 142 12.33 -21.30 16.13
N GLY A 143 12.26 -19.99 16.28
CA GLY A 143 11.03 -19.25 16.58
C GLY A 143 9.86 -19.50 15.61
N ALA A 144 10.13 -19.89 14.36
CA ALA A 144 9.14 -20.25 13.34
C ALA A 144 9.32 -21.69 12.80
N SER A 145 10.06 -22.55 13.47
CA SER A 145 10.45 -23.89 12.98
C SER A 145 9.56 -25.02 13.48
N THR A 146 8.27 -24.75 13.74
CA THR A 146 7.29 -25.82 13.99
C THR A 146 6.74 -26.38 12.66
N ALA A 147 6.32 -27.64 12.64
CA ALA A 147 5.74 -28.26 11.46
C ALA A 147 4.49 -27.47 10.96
N GLU A 148 3.64 -27.02 11.87
CA GLU A 148 2.46 -26.23 11.55
C GLU A 148 2.82 -24.87 10.97
N ALA A 149 3.80 -24.17 11.52
CA ALA A 149 4.23 -22.87 11.03
C ALA A 149 4.79 -22.98 9.61
N GLN A 150 5.63 -23.99 9.33
CA GLN A 150 6.21 -24.24 8.01
C GLN A 150 5.13 -24.52 6.96
N VAL A 151 4.14 -25.36 7.27
CA VAL A 151 3.02 -25.66 6.38
C VAL A 151 2.16 -24.44 6.15
N ASN A 152 1.79 -23.72 7.20
CA ASN A 152 0.93 -22.54 7.09
C ASN A 152 1.60 -21.42 6.28
N VAL A 153 2.88 -21.15 6.49
CA VAL A 153 3.64 -20.17 5.69
C VAL A 153 3.72 -20.58 4.22
N ALA A 154 3.96 -21.87 3.93
CA ALA A 154 4.01 -22.36 2.56
C ALA A 154 2.66 -22.20 1.84
N ILE A 155 1.55 -22.51 2.50
CA ILE A 155 0.20 -22.34 1.96
C ILE A 155 -0.07 -20.85 1.72
N ASP A 156 0.17 -19.98 2.72
CA ASP A 156 -0.10 -18.55 2.61
C ASP A 156 0.71 -17.90 1.48
N VAL A 157 1.99 -18.26 1.33
CA VAL A 157 2.83 -17.77 0.22
C VAL A 157 2.32 -18.27 -1.13
N ALA A 158 1.94 -19.54 -1.25
CA ALA A 158 1.39 -20.09 -2.49
C ALA A 158 0.08 -19.40 -2.90
N GLU A 159 -0.81 -19.14 -1.94
CA GLU A 159 -2.04 -18.38 -2.18
C GLU A 159 -1.75 -16.95 -2.64
N GLN A 160 -0.81 -16.26 -2.00
CA GLN A 160 -0.43 -14.91 -2.38
C GLN A 160 0.19 -14.86 -3.77
N ILE A 161 1.04 -15.81 -4.13
CA ILE A 161 1.60 -15.92 -5.49
C ILE A 161 0.49 -16.14 -6.51
N ARG A 162 -0.44 -17.06 -6.24
CA ARG A 162 -1.63 -17.28 -7.09
C ARG A 162 -2.41 -15.98 -7.29
N ASP A 163 -2.70 -15.26 -6.20
CA ASP A 163 -3.50 -14.03 -6.24
C ASP A 163 -2.79 -12.95 -7.09
N VAL A 164 -1.48 -12.80 -6.96
CA VAL A 164 -0.68 -11.86 -7.78
C VAL A 164 -0.68 -12.26 -9.26
N LEU A 165 -0.54 -13.55 -9.56
CA LEU A 165 -0.61 -14.06 -10.95
C LEU A 165 -1.98 -13.85 -11.59
N LEU A 166 -3.05 -13.81 -10.79
CA LEU A 166 -4.42 -13.47 -11.22
C LEU A 166 -4.66 -11.95 -11.29
N GLY A 167 -3.64 -11.12 -11.09
CA GLY A 167 -3.74 -9.66 -11.12
C GLY A 167 -4.29 -9.03 -9.85
N LEU A 168 -4.46 -9.80 -8.78
CA LEU A 168 -4.86 -9.30 -7.47
C LEU A 168 -3.63 -8.72 -6.72
N PRO A 169 -3.82 -7.74 -5.85
CA PRO A 169 -2.72 -7.17 -5.08
C PRO A 169 -2.18 -8.16 -4.03
N ALA A 170 -0.86 -8.13 -3.82
CA ALA A 170 -0.21 -8.95 -2.80
C ALA A 170 -0.59 -8.48 -1.39
N ARG A 171 -0.98 -9.42 -0.51
CA ARG A 171 -1.40 -9.13 0.88
C ARG A 171 -0.21 -8.80 1.81
N SER A 172 0.97 -9.33 1.53
CA SER A 172 2.15 -9.25 2.40
C SER A 172 3.43 -8.97 1.61
N ALA A 173 3.36 -8.13 0.56
CA ALA A 173 4.54 -7.73 -0.20
C ALA A 173 5.52 -6.94 0.69
N VAL A 174 6.82 -7.24 0.59
CA VAL A 174 7.88 -6.58 1.38
C VAL A 174 8.05 -5.11 0.98
N ASN A 175 7.79 -4.80 -0.27
CA ASN A 175 7.98 -3.48 -0.89
C ASN A 175 6.67 -2.71 -1.13
N ILE A 176 5.54 -3.21 -0.64
CA ILE A 176 4.25 -2.53 -0.65
C ILE A 176 3.69 -2.57 0.78
N PRO A 177 3.10 -1.48 1.32
CA PRO A 177 2.43 -1.52 2.61
C PRO A 177 1.39 -2.64 2.64
N GLY A 178 1.53 -3.56 3.58
CA GLY A 178 0.60 -4.69 3.73
C GLY A 178 -0.79 -4.18 4.13
N LEU A 179 -1.78 -4.42 3.29
CA LEU A 179 -3.18 -4.11 3.61
C LEU A 179 -3.82 -5.31 4.30
N THR A 180 -4.57 -5.07 5.37
CA THR A 180 -5.40 -6.12 5.96
C THR A 180 -6.51 -6.53 4.98
N PRO A 181 -7.00 -7.78 5.01
CA PRO A 181 -8.09 -8.22 4.13
C PRO A 181 -9.32 -7.30 4.18
N ALA A 182 -9.68 -6.79 5.35
CA ALA A 182 -10.80 -5.87 5.53
C ALA A 182 -10.57 -4.50 4.85
N VAL A 183 -9.35 -3.97 4.90
CA VAL A 183 -8.99 -2.72 4.21
C VAL A 183 -8.94 -2.96 2.70
N MET A 184 -8.42 -4.11 2.27
CA MET A 184 -8.38 -4.48 0.85
C MET A 184 -9.78 -4.59 0.24
N GLU A 185 -10.74 -5.20 0.94
CA GLU A 185 -12.12 -5.31 0.46
C GLU A 185 -12.75 -3.94 0.24
N LYS A 186 -12.53 -3.00 1.15
CA LYS A 186 -13.01 -1.61 1.00
C LYS A 186 -12.32 -0.85 -0.13
N LEU A 187 -11.03 -1.08 -0.36
CA LEU A 187 -10.25 -0.38 -1.37
C LEU A 187 -10.43 -0.96 -2.78
N ARG A 188 -10.84 -2.22 -2.91
CA ARG A 188 -10.95 -2.91 -4.20
C ARG A 188 -11.70 -2.10 -5.29
N PRO A 189 -12.89 -1.51 -5.04
CA PRO A 189 -13.57 -0.68 -6.03
C PRO A 189 -12.76 0.57 -6.42
N TYR A 190 -12.05 1.17 -5.45
CA TYR A 190 -11.20 2.34 -5.72
C TYR A 190 -9.93 1.98 -6.49
N LEU A 191 -9.38 0.77 -6.30
CA LEU A 191 -8.27 0.29 -7.11
C LEU A 191 -8.69 0.10 -8.57
N GLN A 192 -9.89 -0.46 -8.81
CA GLN A 192 -10.45 -0.58 -10.15
C GLN A 192 -10.70 0.79 -10.79
N LEU A 193 -11.28 1.73 -10.04
CA LEU A 193 -11.44 3.12 -10.48
C LEU A 193 -10.09 3.72 -10.90
N ALA A 194 -9.07 3.57 -10.07
CA ALA A 194 -7.74 4.13 -10.30
C ALA A 194 -7.05 3.53 -11.53
N GLU A 195 -7.14 2.21 -11.72
CA GLU A 195 -6.62 1.55 -12.92
C GLU A 195 -7.37 2.02 -14.19
N THR A 196 -8.68 2.10 -14.12
CA THR A 196 -9.50 2.55 -15.25
C THR A 196 -9.16 3.98 -15.66
N LEU A 197 -9.11 4.91 -14.69
CA LEU A 197 -8.76 6.31 -14.97
C LEU A 197 -7.31 6.46 -15.41
N GLY A 198 -6.38 5.68 -14.82
CA GLY A 198 -4.98 5.65 -15.21
C GLY A 198 -4.81 5.22 -16.67
N ASN A 199 -5.50 4.15 -17.08
CA ASN A 199 -5.50 3.66 -18.45
C ASN A 199 -6.10 4.72 -19.41
N LEU A 200 -7.23 5.31 -19.04
CA LEU A 200 -7.89 6.35 -19.83
C LEU A 200 -6.96 7.55 -20.06
N VAL A 201 -6.44 8.15 -18.98
CA VAL A 201 -5.61 9.35 -19.10
C VAL A 201 -4.29 9.07 -19.80
N GLY A 202 -3.74 7.86 -19.64
CA GLY A 202 -2.51 7.42 -20.33
C GLY A 202 -2.70 7.33 -21.84
N GLN A 203 -3.85 6.82 -22.32
CA GLN A 203 -4.16 6.75 -23.73
C GLN A 203 -4.41 8.14 -24.34
N LEU A 204 -5.08 9.04 -23.60
CA LEU A 204 -5.34 10.40 -24.04
C LEU A 204 -4.04 11.24 -24.16
N ALA A 205 -3.21 11.22 -23.11
CA ALA A 205 -1.94 11.97 -23.09
C ALA A 205 -0.91 11.44 -24.09
N GLY A 206 -1.00 10.17 -24.43
CA GLY A 206 -0.24 9.51 -25.49
C GLY A 206 1.27 9.69 -25.43
N GLY A 207 1.98 8.95 -26.28
CA GLY A 207 3.42 9.09 -26.43
C GLY A 207 4.23 8.86 -25.14
N ARG A 208 5.27 9.70 -24.92
CA ARG A 208 6.12 9.63 -23.73
C ARG A 208 5.45 10.41 -22.59
N ILE A 209 5.06 9.73 -21.52
CA ILE A 209 4.52 10.36 -20.31
C ILE A 209 5.66 10.91 -19.46
N GLU A 210 5.53 12.13 -18.97
CA GLU A 210 6.51 12.84 -18.14
C GLU A 210 6.07 13.01 -16.69
N CYS A 211 4.76 13.17 -16.47
CA CYS A 211 4.20 13.43 -15.15
C CYS A 211 2.81 12.83 -15.02
N LEU A 212 2.52 12.26 -13.85
CA LEU A 212 1.18 11.89 -13.43
C LEU A 212 0.88 12.58 -12.09
N THR A 213 -0.15 13.40 -12.05
CA THR A 213 -0.71 13.97 -10.81
C THR A 213 -1.91 13.14 -10.39
N VAL A 214 -1.90 12.66 -9.15
CA VAL A 214 -2.96 11.89 -8.51
C VAL A 214 -3.54 12.72 -7.38
N ARG A 215 -4.78 13.18 -7.52
CA ARG A 215 -5.47 13.96 -6.48
C ARG A 215 -6.63 13.17 -5.93
N LEU A 216 -6.59 12.88 -4.63
CA LEU A 216 -7.62 12.18 -3.89
C LEU A 216 -8.47 13.21 -3.13
N GLN A 217 -9.79 13.14 -3.27
CA GLN A 217 -10.70 14.14 -2.70
C GLN A 217 -11.80 13.50 -1.84
N GLY A 218 -12.28 14.24 -0.84
CA GLY A 218 -13.34 13.82 0.07
C GLY A 218 -12.93 12.60 0.90
N GLU A 219 -13.82 11.64 1.06
CA GLU A 219 -13.58 10.42 1.84
C GLU A 219 -12.37 9.61 1.35
N LEU A 220 -12.07 9.68 0.06
CA LEU A 220 -10.93 8.98 -0.52
C LEU A 220 -9.58 9.52 -0.01
N ALA A 221 -9.50 10.79 0.32
CA ALA A 221 -8.29 11.43 0.86
C ALA A 221 -7.89 10.90 2.25
N SER A 222 -8.84 10.34 3.00
CA SER A 222 -8.63 9.77 4.35
C SER A 222 -8.32 8.26 4.36
N GLN A 223 -8.36 7.60 3.19
CA GLN A 223 -8.04 6.18 3.06
C GLN A 223 -6.53 5.93 2.96
N GLU A 224 -6.14 4.66 2.92
CA GLU A 224 -4.78 4.25 2.52
C GLU A 224 -4.55 4.58 1.05
N THR A 225 -3.90 5.72 0.77
CA THR A 225 -3.80 6.28 -0.59
C THR A 225 -2.75 5.60 -1.45
N LYS A 226 -1.69 5.05 -0.84
CA LYS A 226 -0.58 4.43 -1.57
C LYS A 226 -1.01 3.36 -2.58
N PRO A 227 -1.90 2.40 -2.24
CA PRO A 227 -2.38 1.42 -3.21
C PRO A 227 -3.15 2.03 -4.38
N ILE A 228 -3.89 3.11 -4.15
CA ILE A 228 -4.65 3.84 -5.17
C ILE A 228 -3.70 4.54 -6.15
N VAL A 229 -2.63 5.15 -5.64
CA VAL A 229 -1.58 5.74 -6.47
C VAL A 229 -0.89 4.67 -7.33
N VAL A 230 -0.53 3.53 -6.74
CA VAL A 230 0.08 2.40 -7.47
C VAL A 230 -0.86 1.86 -8.55
N ALA A 231 -2.17 1.74 -8.25
CA ALA A 231 -3.18 1.34 -9.22
C ALA A 231 -3.30 2.34 -10.38
N SER A 232 -3.26 3.65 -10.10
CA SER A 232 -3.25 4.70 -11.12
C SER A 232 -2.04 4.59 -12.06
N ILE A 233 -0.85 4.34 -11.50
CA ILE A 233 0.38 4.14 -12.28
C ILE A 233 0.30 2.86 -13.11
N LYS A 234 -0.19 1.76 -12.54
CA LYS A 234 -0.41 0.51 -13.25
C LYS A 234 -1.33 0.73 -14.47
N GLY A 235 -2.46 1.41 -14.26
CA GLY A 235 -3.38 1.77 -15.33
C GLY A 235 -2.71 2.64 -16.41
N LEU A 236 -1.99 3.69 -16.02
CA LEU A 236 -1.25 4.57 -16.94
C LEU A 236 -0.29 3.81 -17.84
N LEU A 237 0.43 2.84 -17.29
CA LEU A 237 1.46 2.08 -18.01
C LEU A 237 0.91 0.85 -18.75
N SER A 238 -0.34 0.47 -18.55
CA SER A 238 -0.93 -0.77 -19.06
C SER A 238 -0.87 -0.88 -20.58
N GLN A 239 -1.06 0.21 -21.31
CA GLN A 239 -0.99 0.23 -22.78
C GLN A 239 0.44 0.01 -23.31
N ALA A 240 1.44 0.60 -22.64
CA ALA A 240 2.84 0.50 -23.07
C ALA A 240 3.47 -0.83 -22.68
N LEU A 241 3.12 -1.37 -21.52
CA LEU A 241 3.77 -2.55 -20.92
C LEU A 241 2.89 -3.80 -20.91
N ARG A 242 1.59 -3.67 -21.17
CA ARG A 242 0.60 -4.75 -21.15
C ARG A 242 0.70 -5.56 -19.83
N GLU A 243 0.81 -6.87 -19.92
CA GLU A 243 0.88 -7.79 -18.78
C GLU A 243 2.17 -7.67 -17.94
N ARG A 244 3.16 -6.87 -18.38
CA ARG A 244 4.44 -6.71 -17.65
C ARG A 244 4.35 -5.77 -16.46
N VAL A 245 3.32 -4.92 -16.37
CA VAL A 245 3.11 -4.01 -15.25
C VAL A 245 2.10 -4.59 -14.26
N ASN A 246 2.46 -4.58 -12.99
CA ASN A 246 1.61 -5.05 -11.89
C ASN A 246 1.74 -4.13 -10.67
N TYR A 247 1.01 -4.40 -9.59
CA TYR A 247 1.05 -3.58 -8.37
C TYR A 247 2.40 -3.54 -7.65
N VAL A 248 3.29 -4.52 -7.91
CA VAL A 248 4.61 -4.57 -7.27
C VAL A 248 5.62 -3.71 -8.01
N ASN A 249 5.60 -3.74 -9.36
CA ASN A 249 6.61 -3.08 -10.18
C ASN A 249 6.18 -1.74 -10.78
N ALA A 250 4.91 -1.34 -10.69
CA ALA A 250 4.40 -0.13 -11.34
C ALA A 250 5.20 1.14 -10.99
N GLU A 251 5.56 1.35 -9.72
CA GLU A 251 6.36 2.50 -9.31
C GLU A 251 7.81 2.44 -9.82
N ILE A 252 8.39 1.24 -9.83
CA ILE A 252 9.74 1.01 -10.36
C ILE A 252 9.76 1.33 -11.86
N GLU A 253 8.79 0.78 -12.60
CA GLU A 253 8.61 1.02 -14.03
C GLU A 253 8.39 2.51 -14.36
N ALA A 254 7.61 3.22 -13.55
CA ALA A 254 7.41 4.66 -13.71
C ALA A 254 8.72 5.42 -13.46
N LYS A 255 9.45 5.09 -12.39
CA LYS A 255 10.74 5.72 -12.05
C LYS A 255 11.81 5.48 -13.11
N GLU A 256 11.95 4.26 -13.62
CA GLU A 256 12.91 3.92 -14.68
C GLU A 256 12.62 4.68 -15.98
N ARG A 257 11.37 5.01 -16.25
CA ARG A 257 10.93 5.83 -17.39
C ARG A 257 11.03 7.33 -17.14
N GLY A 258 11.42 7.74 -15.94
CA GLY A 258 11.51 9.13 -15.53
C GLY A 258 10.16 9.83 -15.38
N ILE A 259 9.09 9.07 -15.15
CA ILE A 259 7.75 9.63 -14.91
C ILE A 259 7.70 10.17 -13.48
N ARG A 260 7.43 11.47 -13.34
CA ARG A 260 7.24 12.10 -12.04
C ARG A 260 5.83 11.86 -11.55
N ILE A 261 5.70 11.31 -10.34
CA ILE A 261 4.41 11.08 -9.67
C ILE A 261 4.20 12.15 -8.61
N ILE A 262 3.05 12.83 -8.65
CA ILE A 262 2.65 13.86 -7.68
C ILE A 262 1.35 13.40 -7.02
N GLU A 263 1.38 13.17 -5.72
CA GLU A 263 0.19 12.87 -4.92
C GLU A 263 -0.28 14.12 -4.18
N THR A 264 -1.58 14.38 -4.25
CA THR A 264 -2.24 15.45 -3.46
C THR A 264 -3.51 14.93 -2.82
N ARG A 265 -3.80 15.39 -1.60
CA ARG A 265 -4.98 15.00 -0.82
C ARG A 265 -5.78 16.25 -0.45
N ASP A 266 -7.07 16.19 -0.68
CA ASP A 266 -8.01 17.26 -0.35
C ASP A 266 -9.22 16.64 0.36
N ALA A 267 -9.33 16.86 1.66
CA ALA A 267 -10.43 16.30 2.45
C ALA A 267 -11.78 16.95 2.15
N SER A 268 -11.80 18.07 1.38
CA SER A 268 -13.04 18.70 0.99
C SER A 268 -13.77 17.86 -0.08
N ALA A 269 -14.99 17.45 0.23
CA ALA A 269 -15.90 16.88 -0.75
C ALA A 269 -16.57 18.03 -1.52
N ARG A 270 -16.64 17.90 -2.86
CA ARG A 270 -17.37 18.87 -3.69
C ARG A 270 -18.72 18.26 -4.12
N ASP A 271 -18.73 17.61 -5.28
CA ASP A 271 -19.96 17.07 -5.87
C ASP A 271 -20.23 15.61 -5.47
N TYR A 272 -19.20 14.89 -5.01
CA TYR A 272 -19.23 13.46 -4.65
C TYR A 272 -18.54 13.25 -3.30
N ALA A 273 -18.99 12.24 -2.54
CA ALA A 273 -18.42 11.89 -1.24
C ALA A 273 -16.91 11.60 -1.32
N GLY A 274 -16.47 10.98 -2.40
CA GLY A 274 -15.06 10.74 -2.72
C GLY A 274 -14.85 10.73 -4.23
N SER A 275 -13.77 11.36 -4.71
CA SER A 275 -13.38 11.36 -6.11
C SER A 275 -11.89 11.23 -6.30
N LEU A 276 -11.50 10.64 -7.42
CA LEU A 276 -10.13 10.52 -7.88
C LEU A 276 -9.95 11.34 -9.15
N HIS A 277 -9.01 12.28 -9.10
CA HIS A 277 -8.63 13.08 -10.25
C HIS A 277 -7.21 12.71 -10.67
N LEU A 278 -7.04 12.34 -11.92
CA LEU A 278 -5.75 12.05 -12.54
C LEU A 278 -5.49 13.04 -13.65
N GLU A 279 -4.26 13.59 -13.69
CA GLU A 279 -3.78 14.46 -14.74
C GLU A 279 -2.46 13.90 -15.25
N ALA A 280 -2.37 13.59 -16.53
CA ALA A 280 -1.16 13.09 -17.17
C ALA A 280 -0.67 14.07 -18.22
N ARG A 281 0.62 14.40 -18.15
CA ARG A 281 1.31 15.16 -19.17
C ARG A 281 2.25 14.25 -19.94
N GLY A 282 2.05 14.20 -21.25
CA GLY A 282 2.86 13.45 -22.18
C GLY A 282 3.32 14.29 -23.37
N SER A 283 4.08 13.69 -24.26
CA SER A 283 4.61 14.37 -25.45
C SER A 283 3.52 14.77 -26.46
N MET A 284 2.32 14.21 -26.39
CA MET A 284 1.19 14.52 -27.27
C MET A 284 0.18 15.48 -26.63
N GLY A 285 0.32 15.80 -25.36
CA GLY A 285 -0.56 16.75 -24.67
C GLY A 285 -0.67 16.49 -23.17
N GLU A 286 -1.53 17.29 -22.56
CA GLU A 286 -1.91 17.17 -21.16
C GLU A 286 -3.40 16.92 -21.08
N HIS A 287 -3.79 15.86 -20.38
CA HIS A 287 -5.18 15.47 -20.20
C HIS A 287 -5.47 15.16 -18.74
N ALA A 288 -6.68 15.48 -18.33
CA ALA A 288 -7.15 15.25 -16.97
C ALA A 288 -8.49 14.50 -16.97
N VAL A 289 -8.64 13.56 -16.07
CA VAL A 289 -9.88 12.79 -15.89
C VAL A 289 -10.24 12.73 -14.41
N THR A 290 -11.52 12.87 -14.10
CA THR A 290 -12.04 12.66 -12.75
C THR A 290 -13.07 11.54 -12.77
N GLY A 291 -13.03 10.71 -11.74
CA GLY A 291 -14.03 9.67 -11.55
C GLY A 291 -14.38 9.45 -10.08
N THR A 292 -15.48 8.76 -9.88
CA THR A 292 -16.02 8.43 -8.56
C THR A 292 -16.66 7.05 -8.56
N LEU A 293 -16.99 6.56 -7.37
CA LEU A 293 -17.85 5.40 -7.17
C LEU A 293 -19.24 5.88 -6.75
N LEU A 294 -20.28 5.36 -7.41
CA LEU A 294 -21.63 5.54 -6.93
C LEU A 294 -21.92 4.61 -5.76
N GLY A 295 -23.02 4.84 -5.03
CA GLY A 295 -23.37 4.11 -3.81
C GLY A 295 -23.46 2.58 -3.94
N ASN A 296 -23.60 2.06 -5.17
CA ASN A 296 -23.56 0.63 -5.49
C ASN A 296 -22.14 0.12 -5.87
N GLY A 297 -21.10 0.95 -5.76
CA GLY A 297 -19.74 0.62 -6.17
C GLY A 297 -19.45 0.76 -7.67
N GLU A 298 -20.41 1.30 -8.44
CA GLU A 298 -20.28 1.49 -9.88
C GLU A 298 -19.37 2.68 -10.22
N ILE A 299 -18.39 2.43 -11.10
CA ILE A 299 -17.45 3.47 -11.55
C ILE A 299 -18.16 4.46 -12.48
N ARG A 300 -17.91 5.75 -12.26
CA ARG A 300 -18.32 6.83 -13.17
C ARG A 300 -17.14 7.76 -13.48
N ILE A 301 -16.98 8.06 -14.75
CA ILE A 301 -16.13 9.15 -15.22
C ILE A 301 -16.99 10.41 -15.16
N THR A 302 -16.56 11.39 -14.36
CA THR A 302 -17.38 12.58 -14.04
C THR A 302 -16.86 13.86 -14.66
N ASP A 303 -15.61 13.87 -15.10
CA ASP A 303 -15.00 15.02 -15.78
C ASP A 303 -13.91 14.54 -16.75
N LEU A 304 -13.79 15.20 -17.89
CA LEU A 304 -12.70 15.06 -18.82
C LEU A 304 -12.25 16.46 -19.28
N ASP A 305 -10.99 16.79 -19.01
CA ASP A 305 -10.35 18.09 -19.32
C ASP A 305 -11.16 19.30 -18.81
N GLY A 306 -11.78 19.13 -17.64
CA GLY A 306 -12.63 20.14 -17.01
C GLY A 306 -14.02 20.26 -17.66
N PHE A 307 -14.44 19.34 -18.52
CA PHE A 307 -15.79 19.25 -19.03
C PHE A 307 -16.60 18.22 -18.21
N PRO A 308 -17.69 18.64 -17.55
CA PRO A 308 -18.49 17.72 -16.74
C PRO A 308 -19.20 16.71 -17.63
N ILE A 309 -19.01 15.44 -17.33
CA ILE A 309 -19.67 14.29 -17.94
C ILE A 309 -20.13 13.33 -16.84
N ASN A 310 -20.90 12.31 -17.18
CA ASN A 310 -21.27 11.25 -16.23
C ASN A 310 -21.52 9.95 -16.99
N VAL A 311 -20.44 9.27 -17.32
CA VAL A 311 -20.48 8.05 -18.15
C VAL A 311 -19.85 6.86 -17.43
N PRO A 312 -20.42 5.64 -17.56
CA PRO A 312 -19.73 4.44 -17.15
C PRO A 312 -18.55 4.16 -18.08
N PRO A 313 -17.42 3.67 -17.59
CA PRO A 313 -16.37 3.17 -18.45
C PRO A 313 -16.84 1.90 -19.17
N THR A 314 -16.52 1.79 -20.46
CA THR A 314 -16.80 0.62 -21.29
C THR A 314 -15.55 0.24 -22.08
N ASN A 315 -15.54 -0.99 -22.63
CA ASN A 315 -14.37 -1.50 -23.34
C ASN A 315 -13.90 -0.61 -24.49
N TYR A 316 -14.84 0.06 -25.16
CA TYR A 316 -14.56 0.97 -26.29
C TYR A 316 -15.24 2.30 -26.03
N MET A 317 -14.45 3.37 -25.97
CA MET A 317 -14.97 4.71 -25.76
C MET A 317 -14.40 5.66 -26.80
N LEU A 318 -15.26 6.45 -27.44
CA LEU A 318 -14.87 7.53 -28.33
C LEU A 318 -15.11 8.86 -27.62
N PHE A 319 -14.07 9.66 -27.48
CA PHE A 319 -14.16 11.03 -26.97
C PHE A 319 -13.90 12.01 -28.10
N THR A 320 -14.69 13.08 -28.17
CA THR A 320 -14.46 14.16 -29.13
C THR A 320 -14.41 15.50 -28.41
N LEU A 321 -13.41 16.33 -28.74
CA LEU A 321 -13.41 17.75 -28.41
C LEU A 321 -13.96 18.51 -29.60
N HIS A 322 -15.05 19.25 -29.43
CA HIS A 322 -15.77 19.90 -30.52
C HIS A 322 -16.40 21.22 -30.10
N ARG A 323 -16.80 22.02 -31.08
CA ARG A 323 -17.64 23.20 -30.81
C ARG A 323 -19.10 22.78 -30.67
N ASP A 324 -19.77 23.25 -29.60
CA ASP A 324 -21.19 22.97 -29.37
C ASP A 324 -22.06 23.68 -30.40
N MET A 325 -22.42 22.93 -31.45
CA MET A 325 -23.21 23.44 -32.59
C MET A 325 -24.23 22.42 -33.08
N PRO A 326 -25.38 22.88 -33.62
CA PRO A 326 -26.40 22.00 -34.16
C PRO A 326 -25.83 21.03 -35.23
N GLY A 327 -26.31 19.78 -35.20
CA GLY A 327 -25.99 18.77 -36.22
C GLY A 327 -24.73 17.93 -35.92
N ILE A 328 -23.88 18.29 -34.97
CA ILE A 328 -22.62 17.57 -34.73
C ILE A 328 -22.89 16.14 -34.22
N ILE A 329 -23.83 15.98 -33.29
CA ILE A 329 -24.25 14.67 -32.78
C ILE A 329 -24.78 13.80 -33.90
N GLY A 330 -25.64 14.38 -34.77
CA GLY A 330 -26.20 13.65 -35.89
C GLY A 330 -25.16 13.17 -36.89
N ARG A 331 -24.16 14.01 -37.22
CA ARG A 331 -23.06 13.63 -38.13
C ARG A 331 -22.23 12.48 -37.60
N ILE A 332 -21.87 12.51 -36.30
CA ILE A 332 -21.15 11.40 -35.65
C ILE A 332 -22.02 10.14 -35.64
N GLY A 333 -23.28 10.26 -35.23
CA GLY A 333 -24.18 9.11 -35.19
C GLY A 333 -24.40 8.45 -36.55
N VAL A 334 -24.57 9.25 -37.63
CA VAL A 334 -24.67 8.74 -38.98
C VAL A 334 -23.39 8.04 -39.44
N LEU A 335 -22.21 8.65 -39.19
CA LEU A 335 -20.92 8.08 -39.56
C LEU A 335 -20.67 6.73 -38.88
N LEU A 336 -20.91 6.64 -37.56
CA LEU A 336 -20.74 5.39 -36.79
C LEU A 336 -21.75 4.33 -37.28
N GLY A 337 -23.01 4.71 -37.47
CA GLY A 337 -24.04 3.78 -37.97
C GLY A 337 -23.76 3.25 -39.38
N GLN A 338 -23.25 4.07 -40.29
CA GLN A 338 -22.83 3.65 -41.64
C GLN A 338 -21.65 2.67 -41.60
N SER A 339 -20.84 2.78 -40.56
CA SER A 339 -19.70 1.88 -40.28
C SER A 339 -20.06 0.67 -39.44
N ASN A 340 -21.37 0.43 -39.21
CA ASN A 340 -21.92 -0.66 -38.40
C ASN A 340 -21.38 -0.69 -36.96
N VAL A 341 -21.10 0.49 -36.36
CA VAL A 341 -20.70 0.65 -34.96
C VAL A 341 -21.89 1.12 -34.16
N ASN A 342 -22.30 0.33 -33.17
CA ASN A 342 -23.42 0.67 -32.29
C ASN A 342 -22.97 1.57 -31.14
N ILE A 343 -23.78 2.58 -30.83
CA ILE A 343 -23.58 3.51 -29.70
C ILE A 343 -24.44 3.02 -28.53
N ALA A 344 -23.81 2.51 -27.46
CA ALA A 344 -24.52 2.06 -26.27
C ALA A 344 -24.99 3.25 -25.41
N SER A 345 -24.18 4.28 -25.29
CA SER A 345 -24.55 5.52 -24.60
C SER A 345 -23.75 6.70 -25.15
N MET A 346 -24.28 7.90 -24.96
CA MET A 346 -23.64 9.13 -25.38
C MET A 346 -23.98 10.26 -24.41
N GLN A 347 -22.97 11.04 -24.06
CA GLN A 347 -23.15 12.25 -23.27
C GLN A 347 -22.30 13.41 -23.79
N VAL A 348 -22.84 14.60 -23.74
CA VAL A 348 -22.16 15.84 -24.10
C VAL A 348 -21.96 16.69 -22.84
N GLY A 349 -20.71 16.96 -22.49
CA GLY A 349 -20.29 17.89 -21.45
C GLY A 349 -19.90 19.23 -22.06
N ARG A 350 -20.36 20.32 -21.45
CA ARG A 350 -20.03 21.68 -21.90
C ARG A 350 -19.89 22.63 -20.71
N LYS A 351 -18.99 23.59 -20.83
CA LYS A 351 -18.80 24.66 -19.84
C LYS A 351 -19.66 25.89 -20.13
N ILE A 352 -19.82 26.21 -21.41
CA ILE A 352 -20.52 27.42 -21.87
C ILE A 352 -21.39 27.03 -23.08
N LEU A 353 -22.60 27.58 -23.16
CA LEU A 353 -23.50 27.39 -24.29
C LEU A 353 -22.83 27.83 -25.59
N ARG A 354 -22.84 26.97 -26.63
CA ARG A 354 -22.20 27.18 -27.93
C ARG A 354 -20.68 27.38 -27.87
N GLY A 355 -20.05 27.04 -26.74
CA GLY A 355 -18.60 27.01 -26.56
C GLY A 355 -17.98 25.70 -26.99
N ASP A 356 -16.85 25.39 -26.40
CA ASP A 356 -16.21 24.07 -26.54
C ASP A 356 -16.98 23.05 -25.70
N ALA A 357 -17.07 21.83 -26.22
CA ALA A 357 -17.75 20.70 -25.59
C ALA A 357 -16.95 19.41 -25.80
N VAL A 358 -17.11 18.48 -24.89
CA VAL A 358 -16.65 17.11 -25.01
C VAL A 358 -17.85 16.19 -25.18
N MET A 359 -17.78 15.27 -26.13
CA MET A 359 -18.74 14.18 -26.25
C MET A 359 -18.04 12.88 -25.89
N ALA A 360 -18.62 12.13 -24.98
CA ALA A 360 -18.20 10.79 -24.61
C ALA A 360 -19.21 9.78 -25.11
N LEU A 361 -18.78 8.84 -25.93
CA LEU A 361 -19.59 7.76 -26.48
C LEU A 361 -19.04 6.42 -25.97
N SER A 362 -19.92 5.58 -25.45
CA SER A 362 -19.67 4.17 -25.20
C SER A 362 -20.06 3.38 -26.44
N LEU A 363 -19.15 2.57 -26.95
CA LEU A 363 -19.36 1.78 -28.15
C LEU A 363 -19.41 0.28 -27.80
N ASP A 364 -20.25 -0.49 -28.52
CA ASP A 364 -20.30 -1.95 -28.33
C ASP A 364 -19.15 -2.65 -29.09
N ASP A 365 -18.68 -2.04 -30.17
CA ASP A 365 -17.66 -2.59 -31.04
C ASP A 365 -16.42 -1.71 -31.13
N PRO A 366 -15.25 -2.30 -31.49
CA PRO A 366 -14.05 -1.52 -31.76
C PRO A 366 -14.27 -0.64 -33.01
N LEU A 367 -13.69 0.58 -32.96
CA LEU A 367 -13.75 1.48 -34.09
C LEU A 367 -12.95 0.90 -35.28
N PRO A 368 -13.52 0.80 -36.49
CA PRO A 368 -12.80 0.38 -37.70
C PRO A 368 -11.58 1.27 -37.97
N GLU A 369 -10.57 0.67 -38.61
CA GLU A 369 -9.36 1.39 -38.99
C GLU A 369 -9.69 2.55 -39.94
N GLY A 370 -9.12 3.72 -39.66
CA GLY A 370 -9.36 4.93 -40.45
C GLY A 370 -10.59 5.75 -40.01
N LEU A 371 -11.61 5.15 -39.40
CA LEU A 371 -12.85 5.85 -39.05
C LEU A 371 -12.62 7.00 -38.04
N LEU A 372 -11.62 6.89 -37.15
CA LEU A 372 -11.22 7.97 -36.24
C LEU A 372 -10.77 9.22 -37.01
N ASN A 373 -10.09 9.05 -38.15
CA ASN A 373 -9.67 10.17 -38.99
C ASN A 373 -10.87 10.82 -39.67
N GLU A 374 -11.88 10.05 -40.07
CA GLU A 374 -13.13 10.60 -40.63
C GLU A 374 -13.89 11.40 -39.56
N VAL A 375 -13.96 10.89 -38.33
CA VAL A 375 -14.55 11.63 -37.21
C VAL A 375 -13.83 12.99 -37.04
N ARG A 376 -12.49 13.02 -37.07
CA ARG A 376 -11.71 14.25 -36.96
C ARG A 376 -11.96 15.26 -38.09
N GLN A 377 -12.38 14.79 -39.26
CA GLN A 377 -12.69 15.64 -40.40
C GLN A 377 -14.09 16.26 -40.35
N ILE A 378 -14.95 15.81 -39.44
CA ILE A 378 -16.28 16.41 -39.29
C ILE A 378 -16.14 17.87 -38.87
N GLU A 379 -16.75 18.77 -39.63
CA GLU A 379 -16.76 20.21 -39.33
C GLU A 379 -17.24 20.48 -37.92
N GLY A 380 -16.44 21.19 -37.13
CA GLY A 380 -16.67 21.51 -35.72
C GLY A 380 -16.01 20.56 -34.74
N ILE A 381 -15.49 19.39 -35.16
CA ILE A 381 -14.59 18.56 -34.37
C ILE A 381 -13.21 19.19 -34.38
N ARG A 382 -12.60 19.34 -33.19
CA ARG A 382 -11.22 19.79 -33.02
C ARG A 382 -10.26 18.62 -32.86
N ASP A 383 -10.69 17.63 -32.07
CA ASP A 383 -9.95 16.38 -31.93
C ASP A 383 -10.88 15.23 -31.53
N ALA A 384 -10.41 14.01 -31.72
CA ALA A 384 -11.12 12.79 -31.35
C ALA A 384 -10.12 11.72 -30.90
N TYR A 385 -10.51 10.98 -29.86
CA TYR A 385 -9.70 9.94 -29.24
C TYR A 385 -10.52 8.68 -29.08
N ILE A 386 -9.95 7.54 -29.48
CA ILE A 386 -10.48 6.23 -29.16
C ILE A 386 -9.70 5.66 -27.98
N VAL A 387 -10.41 5.16 -26.98
CA VAL A 387 -9.83 4.55 -25.78
C VAL A 387 -10.38 3.14 -25.66
N ARG A 388 -9.49 2.21 -25.33
CA ARG A 388 -9.81 0.82 -25.02
C ARG A 388 -9.46 0.55 -23.56
N LEU A 389 -10.47 0.28 -22.73
CA LEU A 389 -10.33 -0.01 -21.30
C LEU A 389 -10.30 -1.51 -21.01
#